data_2a21034e39ed4692a1f03ffa3cd127db
#
_entry.id   2a21034e39ed4692a1f03ffa3cd127db
#
_cell.length_a   1.000
_cell.length_b   1.000
_cell.length_c   1.000
_cell.angle_alpha   90.00
_cell.angle_beta   90.00
_cell.angle_gamma   90.00
#
_symmetry.space_group_name_H-M   'P 1'
#
loop_
_entity.id
_entity.type
_entity.pdbx_description
1 polymer ?
#
loop_
_entity_poly.entity_id
_entity_poly.type
_entity_poly.pdbx_seq_one_letter_code
_entity_poly.pdbx_strand_id
1 'polypeptide(L)' 'MTLSRFQELVLEEFGEQFSQVVLRDTRLLKFEDKTPFDLINAGLHPRDIWFAICDQLAVPKERWHGKTKTIRHAE' A
#
# COMPACT_ATOMS: atom_id res chain seq x y z
N MET A 1 -7.61 -8.78 -2.59
CA MET A 1 -7.16 -7.51 -3.22
C MET A 1 -6.40 -7.81 -4.48
N THR A 2 -6.71 -7.11 -5.57
CA THR A 2 -5.99 -7.30 -6.81
C THR A 2 -4.80 -6.36 -6.85
N LEU A 3 -3.90 -6.60 -7.77
CA LEU A 3 -2.74 -5.72 -7.93
C LEU A 3 -3.19 -4.32 -8.34
N SER A 4 -4.21 -4.22 -9.19
CA SER A 4 -4.73 -2.93 -9.60
C SER A 4 -5.27 -2.15 -8.40
N ARG A 5 -5.99 -2.82 -7.51
CA ARG A 5 -6.52 -2.14 -6.35
C ARG A 5 -5.39 -1.71 -5.41
N PHE A 6 -4.36 -2.53 -5.30
CA PHE A 6 -3.20 -2.19 -4.49
C PHE A 6 -2.54 -0.91 -5.02
N GLN A 7 -2.38 -0.82 -6.34
CA GLN A 7 -1.76 0.35 -6.93
C GLN A 7 -2.63 1.59 -6.72
N GLU A 8 -3.95 1.44 -6.80
CA GLU A 8 -4.85 2.55 -6.55
C GLU A 8 -4.73 3.04 -5.11
N LEU A 9 -4.64 2.12 -4.17
CA LEU A 9 -4.53 2.49 -2.76
C LEU A 9 -3.23 3.24 -2.47
N VAL A 10 -2.14 2.79 -3.05
CA VAL A 10 -0.86 3.45 -2.86
C VAL A 10 -0.92 4.86 -3.47
N LEU A 11 -1.53 4.97 -4.64
CA LEU A 11 -1.62 6.25 -5.30
C LEU A 11 -2.51 7.22 -4.52
N GLU A 12 -3.63 6.73 -4.01
CA GLU A 12 -4.54 7.58 -3.24
C GLU A 12 -3.92 8.05 -1.94
N GLU A 13 -3.18 7.18 -1.29
CA GLU A 13 -2.62 7.55 0.00
C GLU A 13 -1.39 8.43 -0.11
N PHE A 14 -0.52 8.14 -1.05
CA PHE A 14 0.79 8.80 -1.13
C PHE A 14 0.96 9.78 -2.28
N GLY A 15 0.05 9.79 -3.23
CA GLY A 15 0.13 10.69 -4.38
C GLY A 15 1.00 10.14 -5.49
N GLU A 16 0.89 10.77 -6.66
CA GLU A 16 1.51 10.24 -7.85
C GLU A 16 3.01 10.12 -7.75
N GLN A 17 3.67 11.10 -7.24
CA GLN A 17 5.10 11.07 -7.17
C GLN A 17 5.63 10.24 -6.02
N PHE A 18 5.09 10.42 -4.84
CA PHE A 18 5.60 9.70 -3.69
C PHE A 18 5.26 8.22 -3.74
N SER A 19 4.19 7.85 -4.47
CA SER A 19 3.85 6.44 -4.59
C SER A 19 4.97 5.65 -5.25
N GLN A 20 5.70 6.25 -6.19
CA GLN A 20 6.80 5.56 -6.83
C GLN A 20 7.92 5.31 -5.82
N VAL A 21 8.15 6.26 -4.95
CA VAL A 21 9.17 6.11 -3.91
C VAL A 21 8.77 5.00 -2.96
N VAL A 22 7.49 4.96 -2.57
CA VAL A 22 7.01 3.94 -1.66
C VAL A 22 7.19 2.55 -2.27
N LEU A 23 6.87 2.40 -3.54
CA LEU A 23 6.95 1.10 -4.17
C LEU A 23 8.37 0.62 -4.40
N ARG A 24 9.29 1.51 -4.64
CA ARG A 24 10.65 1.13 -5.03
C ARG A 24 11.72 1.34 -4.00
N ASP A 25 11.52 2.29 -3.10
CA ASP A 25 12.53 2.65 -2.13
C ASP A 25 12.23 2.30 -0.68
N THR A 26 10.97 2.06 -0.34
CA THR A 26 10.64 1.73 1.04
C THR A 26 10.98 0.26 1.30
N ARG A 27 11.78 0.01 2.31
CA ARG A 27 12.14 -1.35 2.67
C ARG A 27 11.28 -1.80 3.82
N LEU A 28 10.54 -2.88 3.61
CA LEU A 28 9.58 -3.36 4.59
C LEU A 28 10.26 -4.32 5.56
N LEU A 29 10.40 -3.89 6.78
CA LEU A 29 11.09 -4.68 7.78
C LEU A 29 10.41 -6.01 8.02
N LYS A 30 9.09 -6.05 7.90
CA LYS A 30 8.35 -7.27 8.09
C LYS A 30 8.68 -8.31 7.03
N PHE A 31 9.19 -7.92 5.89
CA PHE A 31 9.53 -8.82 4.81
C PHE A 31 11.02 -8.76 4.48
N GLU A 32 11.82 -8.80 5.50
CA GLU A 32 13.27 -8.87 5.34
C GLU A 32 13.89 -7.72 4.55
N ASP A 33 13.38 -6.54 4.78
CA ASP A 33 13.94 -5.35 4.17
C ASP A 33 13.75 -5.31 2.65
N LYS A 34 12.76 -6.00 2.11
CA LYS A 34 12.50 -5.95 0.69
C LYS A 34 11.52 -4.87 0.35
N THR A 35 11.60 -4.33 -0.85
CA THR A 35 10.68 -3.29 -1.27
C THR A 35 9.37 -3.90 -1.73
N PRO A 36 8.28 -3.14 -1.73
CA PRO A 36 7.01 -3.63 -2.25
C PRO A 36 7.13 -4.14 -3.68
N PHE A 37 7.95 -3.48 -4.50
CA PHE A 37 8.15 -3.90 -5.87
C PHE A 37 8.77 -5.30 -5.92
N ASP A 38 9.77 -5.56 -5.08
CA ASP A 38 10.40 -6.87 -5.01
C ASP A 38 9.41 -7.93 -4.59
N LEU A 39 8.55 -7.61 -3.62
CA LEU A 39 7.59 -8.57 -3.09
C LEU A 39 6.50 -8.89 -4.11
N ILE A 40 6.08 -7.91 -4.89
CA ILE A 40 5.10 -8.15 -5.92
C ILE A 40 5.70 -9.07 -6.97
N ASN A 41 6.96 -8.85 -7.34
CA ASN A 41 7.62 -9.71 -8.30
C ASN A 41 7.85 -11.12 -7.77
N ALA A 42 7.91 -11.25 -6.47
CA ALA A 42 8.08 -12.57 -5.86
C ALA A 42 6.77 -13.32 -5.70
N GLY A 43 5.66 -12.68 -6.05
CA GLY A 43 4.36 -13.36 -6.00
C GLY A 43 3.60 -13.26 -4.70
N LEU A 44 3.99 -12.36 -3.81
CA LEU A 44 3.26 -12.19 -2.58
C LEU A 44 1.92 -11.50 -2.85
N HIS A 45 0.97 -11.74 -1.95
CA HIS A 45 -0.34 -11.13 -2.09
C HIS A 45 -0.27 -9.64 -1.89
N PRO A 46 -0.84 -8.85 -2.79
CA PRO A 46 -0.82 -7.38 -2.65
C PRO A 46 -1.41 -6.91 -1.33
N ARG A 47 -2.41 -7.61 -0.80
CA ARG A 47 -3.00 -7.24 0.47
C ARG A 47 -1.99 -7.25 1.60
N ASP A 48 -1.17 -8.28 1.66
CA ASP A 48 -0.19 -8.40 2.73
C ASP A 48 0.88 -7.30 2.60
N ILE A 49 1.25 -6.98 1.38
CA ILE A 49 2.21 -5.93 1.14
C ILE A 49 1.63 -4.58 1.55
N TRP A 50 0.35 -4.35 1.20
CA TRP A 50 -0.31 -3.09 1.54
C TRP A 50 -0.40 -2.91 3.06
N PHE A 51 -0.76 -3.96 3.78
CA PHE A 51 -0.86 -3.87 5.22
C PHE A 51 0.52 -3.59 5.86
N ALA A 52 1.57 -4.17 5.30
CA ALA A 52 2.91 -3.91 5.81
C ALA A 52 3.33 -2.47 5.56
N ILE A 53 2.98 -1.91 4.40
CA ILE A 53 3.27 -0.52 4.10
C ILE A 53 2.52 0.39 5.07
N CYS A 54 1.24 0.14 5.27
CA CYS A 54 0.44 0.97 6.14
C CYS A 54 0.94 0.92 7.58
N ASP A 55 1.31 -0.24 8.03
CA ASP A 55 1.80 -0.41 9.38
C ASP A 55 3.13 0.31 9.56
N GLN A 56 4.04 0.13 8.64
CA GLN A 56 5.36 0.73 8.78
C GLN A 56 5.36 2.24 8.62
N LEU A 57 4.51 2.77 7.73
CA LEU A 57 4.45 4.20 7.51
C LEU A 57 3.36 4.89 8.34
N ALA A 58 2.80 4.15 9.28
CA ALA A 58 1.82 4.69 10.22
C ALA A 58 0.59 5.31 9.56
N VAL A 59 0.07 4.66 8.54
CA VAL A 59 -1.16 5.11 7.91
C VAL A 59 -2.31 4.74 8.84
N PRO A 60 -3.21 5.68 9.16
CA PRO A 60 -4.33 5.38 10.03
C PRO A 60 -5.21 4.28 9.45
N LYS A 61 -5.69 3.39 10.30
CA LYS A 61 -6.46 2.25 9.83
C LYS A 61 -7.72 2.64 9.09
N GLU A 62 -8.29 3.78 9.40
CA GLU A 62 -9.47 4.22 8.71
C GLU A 62 -9.19 4.55 7.25
N ARG A 63 -7.94 4.71 6.86
CA ARG A 63 -7.59 4.96 5.47
C ARG A 63 -7.08 3.74 4.74
N TRP A 64 -6.96 2.61 5.41
CA TRP A 64 -6.42 1.41 4.79
C TRP A 64 -7.30 0.89 3.64
N HIS A 65 -8.59 1.22 3.64
CA HIS A 65 -9.48 0.77 2.58
C HIS A 65 -9.66 1.81 1.48
N GLY A 66 -8.92 2.89 1.53
CA GLY A 66 -9.00 3.94 0.51
C GLY A 66 -9.84 5.11 0.98
N LYS A 67 -9.43 6.30 0.61
CA LYS A 67 -10.11 7.49 1.05
C LYS A 67 -11.51 7.61 0.48
N THR A 68 -11.68 7.24 -0.74
CA THR A 68 -12.95 7.37 -1.37
C THR A 68 -14.00 6.47 -0.79
N LYS A 69 -13.58 5.28 -0.34
CA LYS A 69 -14.47 4.41 0.19
C LYS A 69 -15.07 4.86 1.44
N THR A 70 -14.34 5.53 2.27
CA THR A 70 -14.77 6.01 3.51
C THR A 70 -15.90 6.96 3.33
N ILE A 71 -15.80 7.79 2.35
CA ILE A 71 -16.78 8.75 2.14
C ILE A 71 -18.07 8.13 1.75
N ARG A 72 -18.05 7.12 0.91
CA ARG A 72 -19.20 6.57 0.49
C ARG A 72 -20.01 5.91 1.49
N HIS A 73 -19.42 5.52 2.56
CA HIS A 73 -20.07 4.83 3.48
C HIS A 73 -20.99 5.59 4.24
N ALA A 74 -20.99 6.83 4.07
CA ALA A 74 -21.85 7.63 4.79
C ALA A 74 -23.25 7.31 4.46
N GLU A 75 -23.54 6.66 3.44
CA GLU A 75 -24.87 6.45 3.15
C GLU A 75 -25.45 5.33 3.83
#